data_be9fb7e50fca417dbb2c160d79128f61
#
_entry.id   be9fb7e50fca417dbb2c160d79128f61
#
_cell.length_a   1.000
_cell.length_b   1.000
_cell.length_c   1.000
_cell.angle_alpha   90.00
_cell.angle_beta   90.00
_cell.angle_gamma   90.00
#
_symmetry.space_group_name_H-M   'P 1'
#
loop_
_entity.id
_entity.type
_entity.pdbx_description
1 polymer ?
#
loop_
_entity_poly.entity_id
_entity_poly.type
_entity_poly.pdbx_seq_one_letter_code
_entity_poly.pdbx_strand_id
1 'polypeptide(L)'
;METKKFAVIGHPIGHTMSPFIHTRLFELQGVKAEYTKLDIAPENLEYEFKNTLSKLDGFNITIPHKQAVIPFLDEIDAKAEMYGSVNTVSNKNGISKGYTTDPDRFLKALDAAGIMLNGRIVIIGCGGVARTMAYEVVLKKQPLLFAVRKEDLKIAEALCDEIRKTVAGCDVSFCLIDELSGDID
;
A
#
# COMPACT_ATOMS: atom_id res chain seq x y z
N MET A 1 3.28 -32.75 1.11
CA MET A 1 2.78 -31.40 0.77
C MET A 1 3.89 -30.68 0.01
N GLU A 2 3.57 -30.04 -1.08
CA GLU A 2 4.50 -29.24 -1.86
C GLU A 2 4.91 -27.99 -1.07
N THR A 3 6.18 -27.56 -1.19
CA THR A 3 6.67 -26.35 -0.53
C THR A 3 6.09 -25.13 -1.23
N LYS A 4 5.36 -24.30 -0.52
CA LYS A 4 4.80 -23.05 -1.06
C LYS A 4 5.90 -22.01 -1.28
N LYS A 5 5.74 -21.20 -2.32
CA LYS A 5 6.72 -20.19 -2.71
C LYS A 5 6.13 -18.80 -2.68
N PHE A 6 6.76 -17.92 -1.91
CA PHE A 6 6.36 -16.53 -1.76
C PHE A 6 7.54 -15.59 -1.96
N ALA A 7 7.25 -14.33 -2.25
CA ALA A 7 8.25 -13.29 -2.38
C ALA A 7 7.76 -11.92 -1.90
N VAL A 8 8.68 -10.98 -1.74
CA VAL A 8 8.40 -9.56 -1.77
C VAL A 8 9.09 -8.93 -2.97
N ILE A 9 8.38 -8.05 -3.68
CA ILE A 9 8.91 -7.29 -4.81
C ILE A 9 8.97 -5.80 -4.50
N GLY A 10 9.95 -5.11 -5.06
CA GLY A 10 10.16 -3.66 -4.97
C GLY A 10 11.43 -3.24 -5.68
N HIS A 11 11.74 -1.93 -5.68
CA HIS A 11 12.99 -1.42 -6.24
C HIS A 11 13.37 -0.06 -5.64
N PRO A 12 14.56 0.09 -5.05
CA PRO A 12 15.47 -0.97 -4.59
C PRO A 12 14.90 -1.69 -3.36
N ILE A 13 15.12 -3.01 -3.23
CA ILE A 13 14.55 -3.82 -2.15
C ILE A 13 15.59 -4.38 -1.16
N GLY A 14 16.81 -3.88 -1.23
CA GLY A 14 17.94 -4.40 -0.46
C GLY A 14 17.70 -4.48 1.06
N HIS A 15 17.02 -3.51 1.62
CA HIS A 15 16.84 -3.32 3.08
C HIS A 15 15.61 -4.00 3.67
N THR A 16 14.86 -4.77 2.88
CA THR A 16 13.63 -5.39 3.37
C THR A 16 13.89 -6.47 4.42
N MET A 17 13.12 -6.43 5.50
CA MET A 17 13.09 -7.48 6.54
C MET A 17 12.03 -8.55 6.28
N SER A 18 11.24 -8.41 5.20
CA SER A 18 10.12 -9.30 4.91
C SER A 18 10.51 -10.78 4.83
N PRO A 19 11.63 -11.21 4.19
CA PRO A 19 12.02 -12.61 4.19
C PRO A 19 12.26 -13.17 5.59
N PHE A 20 12.97 -12.43 6.44
CA PHE A 20 13.23 -12.85 7.82
C PHE A 20 11.92 -13.00 8.61
N ILE A 21 11.04 -12.00 8.53
CA ILE A 21 9.76 -11.98 9.27
C ILE A 21 8.86 -13.13 8.80
N HIS A 22 8.64 -13.28 7.50
CA HIS A 22 7.73 -14.28 6.97
C HIS A 22 8.24 -15.70 7.13
N THR A 23 9.55 -15.94 6.96
CA THR A 23 10.15 -17.25 7.23
C THR A 23 9.89 -17.65 8.68
N ARG A 24 10.13 -16.72 9.62
CA ARG A 24 9.88 -17.00 11.04
C ARG A 24 8.40 -17.26 11.35
N LEU A 25 7.49 -16.52 10.72
CA LEU A 25 6.05 -16.74 10.86
C LEU A 25 5.62 -18.11 10.31
N PHE A 26 6.14 -18.54 9.17
CA PHE A 26 5.87 -19.85 8.60
C PHE A 26 6.36 -20.99 9.51
N GLU A 27 7.56 -20.86 10.06
CA GLU A 27 8.08 -21.82 11.05
C GLU A 27 7.16 -21.94 12.27
N LEU A 28 6.74 -20.81 12.86
CA LEU A 28 5.86 -20.77 14.02
C LEU A 28 4.48 -21.37 13.76
N GLN A 29 4.01 -21.30 12.52
CA GLN A 29 2.72 -21.84 12.10
C GLN A 29 2.82 -23.25 11.52
N GLY A 30 4.01 -23.85 11.45
CA GLY A 30 4.23 -25.16 10.85
C GLY A 30 3.94 -25.21 9.35
N VAL A 31 4.02 -24.06 8.66
CA VAL A 31 3.79 -23.97 7.22
C VAL A 31 5.10 -24.20 6.47
N LYS A 32 5.12 -25.21 5.60
CA LYS A 32 6.28 -25.48 4.73
C LYS A 32 6.26 -24.50 3.55
N ALA A 33 7.04 -23.42 3.65
CA ALA A 33 7.10 -22.36 2.65
C ALA A 33 8.50 -21.74 2.55
N GLU A 34 8.80 -21.21 1.38
CA GLU A 34 9.95 -20.36 1.09
C GLU A 34 9.49 -18.94 0.86
N TYR A 35 10.24 -17.96 1.35
CA TYR A 35 9.97 -16.55 1.15
C TYR A 35 11.25 -15.83 0.73
N THR A 36 11.24 -15.23 -0.46
CA THR A 36 12.41 -14.57 -1.06
C THR A 36 12.15 -13.07 -1.27
N LYS A 37 13.20 -12.32 -1.64
CA LYS A 37 13.08 -10.96 -2.14
C LYS A 37 13.50 -10.92 -3.60
N LEU A 38 12.75 -10.18 -4.42
CA LEU A 38 13.02 -9.97 -5.83
C LEU A 38 13.12 -8.47 -6.09
N ASP A 39 14.30 -8.02 -6.48
CA ASP A 39 14.54 -6.63 -6.88
C ASP A 39 14.16 -6.48 -8.35
N ILE A 40 13.02 -5.84 -8.61
CA ILE A 40 12.45 -5.72 -9.95
C ILE A 40 12.39 -4.23 -10.29
N ALA A 41 13.17 -3.81 -11.28
CA ALA A 41 13.07 -2.46 -11.82
C ALA A 41 11.70 -2.23 -12.50
N PRO A 42 11.16 -1.00 -12.49
CA PRO A 42 9.83 -0.70 -13.02
C PRO A 42 9.60 -1.18 -14.45
N GLU A 43 10.58 -1.03 -15.32
CA GLU A 43 10.54 -1.46 -16.72
C GLU A 43 10.45 -2.97 -16.91
N ASN A 44 10.83 -3.76 -15.92
CA ASN A 44 10.81 -5.23 -15.96
C ASN A 44 9.57 -5.83 -15.30
N LEU A 45 8.69 -5.04 -14.69
CA LEU A 45 7.58 -5.53 -13.89
C LEU A 45 6.63 -6.44 -14.71
N GLU A 46 6.27 -6.05 -15.92
CA GLU A 46 5.39 -6.85 -16.78
C GLU A 46 6.02 -8.19 -17.16
N TYR A 47 7.29 -8.18 -17.54
CA TYR A 47 8.00 -9.40 -17.90
C TYR A 47 8.09 -10.36 -16.71
N GLU A 48 8.49 -9.84 -15.54
CA GLU A 48 8.63 -10.64 -14.32
C GLU A 48 7.28 -11.13 -13.79
N PHE A 49 6.22 -10.34 -13.96
CA PHE A 49 4.88 -10.79 -13.60
C PHE A 49 4.49 -12.05 -14.37
N LYS A 50 4.65 -12.04 -15.70
CA LYS A 50 4.30 -13.17 -16.57
C LYS A 50 5.20 -14.39 -16.37
N ASN A 51 6.49 -14.20 -16.14
CA ASN A 51 7.47 -15.28 -16.18
C ASN A 51 7.88 -15.83 -14.82
N THR A 52 7.80 -15.01 -13.75
CA THR A 52 8.27 -15.34 -12.40
C THR A 52 7.15 -15.27 -11.38
N LEU A 53 6.45 -14.13 -11.26
CA LEU A 53 5.51 -13.87 -10.17
C LEU A 53 4.24 -14.72 -10.28
N SER A 54 3.76 -14.98 -11.48
CA SER A 54 2.60 -15.86 -11.74
C SER A 54 2.79 -17.32 -11.29
N LYS A 55 4.05 -17.74 -11.09
CA LYS A 55 4.40 -19.10 -10.64
C LYS A 55 4.56 -19.24 -9.13
N LEU A 56 4.49 -18.14 -8.40
CA LEU A 56 4.49 -18.13 -6.93
C LEU A 56 3.09 -18.42 -6.40
N ASP A 57 2.96 -18.91 -5.18
CA ASP A 57 1.68 -19.02 -4.47
C ASP A 57 1.12 -17.64 -4.08
N GLY A 58 1.99 -16.64 -4.00
CA GLY A 58 1.65 -15.25 -3.74
C GLY A 58 2.88 -14.40 -3.49
N PHE A 59 2.68 -13.09 -3.45
CA PHE A 59 3.79 -12.18 -3.18
C PHE A 59 3.31 -10.87 -2.56
N ASN A 60 4.20 -10.22 -1.80
CA ASN A 60 4.00 -8.87 -1.31
C ASN A 60 4.64 -7.85 -2.25
N ILE A 61 4.13 -6.63 -2.20
CA ILE A 61 4.55 -5.55 -3.09
C ILE A 61 4.86 -4.32 -2.25
N THR A 62 6.02 -3.70 -2.53
CA THR A 62 6.37 -2.40 -1.98
C THR A 62 6.69 -1.40 -3.10
N ILE A 63 7.21 -0.24 -2.74
CA ILE A 63 7.60 0.82 -3.68
C ILE A 63 8.55 0.25 -4.76
N PRO A 64 8.34 0.62 -6.07
CA PRO A 64 7.33 1.54 -6.61
C PRO A 64 6.08 0.84 -7.19
N HIS A 65 5.88 -0.45 -6.98
CA HIS A 65 5.03 -1.32 -7.80
C HIS A 65 3.56 -1.42 -7.35
N LYS A 66 3.18 -0.85 -6.19
CA LYS A 66 1.82 -1.02 -5.62
C LYS A 66 0.66 -0.61 -6.53
N GLN A 67 0.88 0.37 -7.40
CA GLN A 67 -0.09 0.80 -8.41
C GLN A 67 0.19 0.14 -9.76
N ALA A 68 1.47 0.06 -10.13
CA ALA A 68 1.90 -0.44 -11.43
C ALA A 68 1.54 -1.91 -11.69
N VAL A 69 1.34 -2.72 -10.63
CA VAL A 69 0.96 -4.13 -10.74
C VAL A 69 -0.50 -4.34 -11.13
N ILE A 70 -1.36 -3.37 -10.85
CA ILE A 70 -2.83 -3.48 -11.00
C ILE A 70 -3.26 -3.96 -12.40
N PRO A 71 -2.73 -3.42 -13.51
CA PRO A 71 -3.13 -3.84 -14.85
C PRO A 71 -2.80 -5.31 -15.20
N PHE A 72 -1.98 -5.97 -14.41
CA PHE A 72 -1.55 -7.36 -14.66
C PHE A 72 -2.35 -8.39 -13.86
N LEU A 73 -3.20 -7.95 -12.91
CA LEU A 73 -3.99 -8.83 -12.06
C LEU A 73 -5.30 -9.25 -12.74
N ASP A 74 -5.71 -10.50 -12.49
CA ASP A 74 -7.01 -11.01 -12.96
C ASP A 74 -8.17 -10.47 -12.14
N GLU A 75 -7.96 -10.33 -10.82
CA GLU A 75 -8.94 -9.83 -9.88
C GLU A 75 -8.33 -8.83 -8.89
N ILE A 76 -9.14 -7.92 -8.40
CA ILE A 76 -8.79 -6.96 -7.34
C ILE A 76 -9.86 -7.00 -6.26
N ASP A 77 -9.43 -6.96 -5.00
CA ASP A 77 -10.32 -6.75 -3.86
C ASP A 77 -10.90 -5.32 -3.87
N ALA A 78 -12.17 -5.16 -3.51
CA ALA A 78 -12.87 -3.87 -3.56
C ALA A 78 -12.13 -2.74 -2.80
N LYS A 79 -11.49 -3.07 -1.69
CA LYS A 79 -10.68 -2.11 -0.92
C LYS A 79 -9.41 -1.70 -1.66
N ALA A 80 -8.72 -2.66 -2.26
CA ALA A 80 -7.53 -2.40 -3.07
C ALA A 80 -7.85 -1.59 -4.34
N GLU A 81 -9.00 -1.85 -4.94
CA GLU A 81 -9.53 -1.10 -6.08
C GLU A 81 -9.84 0.36 -5.69
N MET A 82 -10.61 0.57 -4.61
CA MET A 82 -10.93 1.90 -4.09
C MET A 82 -9.67 2.74 -3.84
N TYR A 83 -8.63 2.14 -3.25
CA TYR A 83 -7.40 2.87 -2.92
C TYR A 83 -6.40 2.93 -4.06
N GLY A 84 -6.67 2.22 -5.17
CA GLY A 84 -5.74 2.11 -6.29
C GLY A 84 -4.35 1.63 -5.86
N SER A 85 -4.29 0.70 -4.90
CA SER A 85 -3.04 0.25 -4.31
C SER A 85 -3.12 -1.22 -3.88
N VAL A 86 -2.20 -2.03 -4.39
CA VAL A 86 -2.06 -3.45 -4.05
C VAL A 86 -0.71 -3.68 -3.39
N ASN A 87 -0.70 -4.28 -2.20
CA ASN A 87 0.51 -4.67 -1.49
C ASN A 87 0.65 -6.18 -1.27
N THR A 88 -0.35 -6.96 -1.66
CA THR A 88 -0.37 -8.41 -1.50
C THR A 88 -1.11 -9.04 -2.68
N VAL A 89 -0.53 -10.07 -3.28
CA VAL A 89 -1.15 -10.87 -4.34
C VAL A 89 -1.19 -12.33 -3.91
N SER A 90 -2.32 -12.98 -4.13
CA SER A 90 -2.50 -14.42 -3.99
C SER A 90 -2.71 -15.04 -5.37
N ASN A 91 -1.92 -16.04 -5.72
CA ASN A 91 -2.10 -16.82 -6.94
C ASN A 91 -2.73 -18.17 -6.57
N LYS A 92 -3.94 -18.41 -7.07
CA LYS A 92 -4.65 -19.68 -6.85
C LYS A 92 -5.32 -20.13 -8.15
N ASN A 93 -5.10 -21.37 -8.53
CA ASN A 93 -5.72 -21.97 -9.73
C ASN A 93 -5.49 -21.14 -11.01
N GLY A 94 -4.32 -20.51 -11.13
CA GLY A 94 -3.98 -19.67 -12.28
C GLY A 94 -4.60 -18.27 -12.26
N ILE A 95 -5.30 -17.89 -11.19
CA ILE A 95 -5.91 -16.56 -11.01
C ILE A 95 -5.08 -15.76 -9.99
N SER A 96 -4.63 -14.60 -10.40
CA SER A 96 -3.93 -13.62 -9.54
C SER A 96 -4.94 -12.60 -8.97
N LYS A 97 -5.02 -12.53 -7.64
CA LYS A 97 -5.91 -11.58 -6.96
C LYS A 97 -5.13 -10.65 -6.05
N GLY A 98 -5.34 -9.33 -6.26
CA GLY A 98 -4.71 -8.26 -5.52
C GLY A 98 -5.50 -7.80 -4.30
N TYR A 99 -4.78 -7.51 -3.23
CA TYR A 99 -5.30 -7.02 -1.95
C TYR A 99 -4.47 -5.86 -1.45
N THR A 100 -5.05 -5.04 -0.56
CA THR A 100 -4.32 -4.08 0.25
C THR A 100 -4.55 -4.33 1.74
N THR A 101 -3.46 -4.44 2.51
CA THR A 101 -3.47 -4.68 3.96
C THR A 101 -2.94 -3.48 4.75
N ASP A 102 -2.41 -2.47 4.07
CA ASP A 102 -1.83 -1.28 4.71
C ASP A 102 -2.86 -0.50 5.53
N PRO A 103 -4.10 -0.28 5.04
CA PRO A 103 -5.13 0.44 5.80
C PRO A 103 -5.47 -0.23 7.13
N ASP A 104 -5.67 -1.56 7.11
CA ASP A 104 -6.04 -2.30 8.32
C ASP A 104 -4.91 -2.29 9.36
N ARG A 105 -3.64 -2.32 8.89
CA ARG A 105 -2.48 -2.22 9.77
C ARG A 105 -2.36 -0.82 10.39
N PHE A 106 -2.62 0.22 9.60
CA PHE A 106 -2.64 1.59 10.08
C PHE A 106 -3.69 1.78 11.18
N LEU A 107 -4.94 1.39 10.94
CA LEU A 107 -6.01 1.51 11.94
C LEU A 107 -5.71 0.71 13.21
N LYS A 108 -5.20 -0.52 13.07
CA LYS A 108 -4.80 -1.35 14.23
C LYS A 108 -3.64 -0.73 15.02
N ALA A 109 -2.71 -0.07 14.35
CA ALA A 109 -1.59 0.61 15.03
C ALA A 109 -2.07 1.81 15.84
N LEU A 110 -3.01 2.60 15.30
CA LEU A 110 -3.65 3.70 16.03
C LEU A 110 -4.43 3.18 17.24
N ASP A 111 -5.24 2.15 17.05
CA ASP A 111 -6.03 1.53 18.13
C ASP A 111 -5.13 1.00 19.26
N ALA A 112 -4.08 0.29 18.91
CA ALA A 112 -3.09 -0.21 19.88
C ALA A 112 -2.36 0.90 20.64
N ALA A 113 -2.20 2.07 20.02
CA ALA A 113 -1.61 3.26 20.65
C ALA A 113 -2.64 4.11 21.43
N GLY A 114 -3.93 3.74 21.41
CA GLY A 114 -5.00 4.51 22.01
C GLY A 114 -5.30 5.83 21.28
N ILE A 115 -4.87 5.95 20.02
CA ILE A 115 -5.05 7.16 19.20
C ILE A 115 -6.34 7.05 18.41
N MET A 116 -7.24 7.99 18.61
CA MET A 116 -8.45 8.13 17.80
C MET A 116 -8.22 9.14 16.68
N LEU A 117 -8.65 8.80 15.46
CA LEU A 117 -8.72 9.77 14.38
C LEU A 117 -9.88 10.74 14.68
N ASN A 118 -9.54 11.88 15.21
CA ASN A 118 -10.51 12.92 15.58
C ASN A 118 -9.92 14.32 15.27
N GLY A 119 -10.73 15.20 14.70
CA GLY A 119 -10.30 16.52 14.28
C GLY A 119 -9.53 16.52 12.95
N ARG A 120 -8.78 17.57 12.69
CA ARG A 120 -8.03 17.76 11.46
C ARG A 120 -6.79 16.87 11.45
N ILE A 121 -6.73 15.94 10.52
CA ILE A 121 -5.59 15.03 10.35
C ILE A 121 -4.63 15.61 9.32
N VAL A 122 -3.35 15.65 9.65
CA VAL A 122 -2.28 16.07 8.74
C VAL A 122 -1.45 14.86 8.34
N ILE A 123 -1.31 14.64 7.03
CA ILE A 123 -0.41 13.62 6.47
C ILE A 123 0.75 14.32 5.76
N ILE A 124 1.98 14.05 6.20
CA ILE A 124 3.19 14.58 5.55
C ILE A 124 3.56 13.69 4.37
N GLY A 125 3.50 14.27 3.16
CA GLY A 125 3.74 13.58 1.89
C GLY A 125 2.46 12.99 1.27
N CYS A 126 2.55 12.55 -0.01
CA CYS A 126 1.41 12.02 -0.78
C CYS A 126 1.76 10.73 -1.54
N GLY A 127 2.70 9.93 -1.03
CA GLY A 127 3.08 8.63 -1.60
C GLY A 127 2.04 7.53 -1.39
N GLY A 128 2.33 6.31 -1.86
CA GLY A 128 1.38 5.19 -1.86
C GLY A 128 0.82 4.81 -0.49
N VAL A 129 1.61 4.91 0.59
CA VAL A 129 1.14 4.67 1.96
C VAL A 129 0.26 5.82 2.44
N ALA A 130 0.68 7.07 2.20
CA ALA A 130 -0.10 8.26 2.53
C ALA A 130 -1.47 8.24 1.87
N ARG A 131 -1.54 7.79 0.60
CA ARG A 131 -2.77 7.57 -0.14
C ARG A 131 -3.74 6.63 0.58
N THR A 132 -3.29 5.45 0.98
CA THR A 132 -4.15 4.47 1.67
C THR A 132 -4.62 4.96 3.04
N MET A 133 -3.76 5.64 3.79
CA MET A 133 -4.13 6.26 5.07
C MET A 133 -5.15 7.38 4.89
N ALA A 134 -5.00 8.19 3.84
CA ALA A 134 -5.92 9.28 3.52
C ALA A 134 -7.35 8.77 3.31
N TYR A 135 -7.53 7.69 2.57
CA TYR A 135 -8.86 7.09 2.41
C TYR A 135 -9.47 6.68 3.74
N GLU A 136 -8.69 6.08 4.66
CA GLU A 136 -9.21 5.72 5.99
C GLU A 136 -9.64 6.95 6.81
N VAL A 137 -8.91 8.06 6.71
CA VAL A 137 -9.26 9.32 7.37
C VAL A 137 -10.57 9.88 6.83
N VAL A 138 -10.70 10.01 5.51
CA VAL A 138 -11.89 10.62 4.90
C VAL A 138 -13.12 9.72 5.00
N LEU A 139 -12.98 8.40 5.00
CA LEU A 139 -14.06 7.45 5.25
C LEU A 139 -14.59 7.56 6.68
N LYS A 140 -13.76 7.96 7.64
CA LYS A 140 -14.16 8.30 9.01
C LYS A 140 -14.69 9.74 9.13
N LYS A 141 -14.90 10.44 8.00
CA LYS A 141 -15.42 11.81 7.94
C LYS A 141 -14.54 12.84 8.70
N GLN A 142 -13.25 12.58 8.79
CA GLN A 142 -12.31 13.54 9.38
C GLN A 142 -11.72 14.44 8.29
N PRO A 143 -11.55 15.76 8.58
CA PRO A 143 -10.84 16.67 7.69
C PRO A 143 -9.39 16.24 7.51
N LEU A 144 -8.91 16.24 6.26
CA LEU A 144 -7.57 15.83 5.90
C LEU A 144 -6.79 16.94 5.22
N LEU A 145 -5.56 17.14 5.64
CA LEU A 145 -4.59 18.02 5.00
C LEU A 145 -3.35 17.23 4.61
N PHE A 146 -2.97 17.25 3.34
CA PHE A 146 -1.64 16.82 2.92
C PHE A 146 -0.66 17.99 3.00
N ALA A 147 0.44 17.83 3.75
CA ALA A 147 1.56 18.73 3.75
C ALA A 147 2.67 18.16 2.86
N VAL A 148 2.97 18.81 1.74
CA VAL A 148 3.84 18.25 0.70
C VAL A 148 4.97 19.20 0.32
N ARG A 149 6.01 18.64 -0.30
CA ARG A 149 7.09 19.44 -0.89
C ARG A 149 6.61 20.08 -2.20
N LYS A 150 7.32 21.11 -2.65
CA LYS A 150 6.97 21.86 -3.88
C LYS A 150 6.90 20.96 -5.12
N GLU A 151 7.81 20.01 -5.24
CA GLU A 151 7.86 19.05 -6.34
C GLU A 151 6.67 18.08 -6.36
N ASP A 152 6.02 17.85 -5.21
CA ASP A 152 4.93 16.90 -5.05
C ASP A 152 3.53 17.56 -5.16
N LEU A 153 3.44 18.89 -5.35
CA LEU A 153 2.15 19.61 -5.39
C LEU A 153 1.16 19.04 -6.41
N LYS A 154 1.62 18.75 -7.64
CA LYS A 154 0.75 18.19 -8.68
C LYS A 154 0.24 16.81 -8.32
N ILE A 155 1.04 16.03 -7.63
CA ILE A 155 0.66 14.68 -7.16
C ILE A 155 -0.40 14.81 -6.06
N ALA A 156 -0.20 15.74 -5.11
CA ALA A 156 -1.15 16.00 -4.04
C ALA A 156 -2.49 16.53 -4.56
N GLU A 157 -2.48 17.44 -5.53
CA GLU A 157 -3.68 17.97 -6.18
C GLU A 157 -4.48 16.84 -6.86
N ALA A 158 -3.81 16.04 -7.69
CA ALA A 158 -4.45 14.91 -8.37
C ALA A 158 -5.02 13.89 -7.38
N LEU A 159 -4.31 13.61 -6.27
CA LEU A 159 -4.77 12.71 -5.22
C LEU A 159 -5.99 13.27 -4.49
N CYS A 160 -6.00 14.56 -4.14
CA CYS A 160 -7.17 15.21 -3.53
C CYS A 160 -8.40 15.15 -4.43
N ASP A 161 -8.22 15.42 -5.74
CA ASP A 161 -9.32 15.36 -6.69
C ASP A 161 -9.88 13.95 -6.88
N GLU A 162 -9.02 12.95 -6.87
CA GLU A 162 -9.42 11.55 -6.92
C GLU A 162 -10.20 11.15 -5.66
N ILE A 163 -9.71 11.50 -4.47
CA ILE A 163 -10.38 11.23 -3.21
C ILE A 163 -11.78 11.88 -3.19
N ARG A 164 -11.90 13.14 -3.61
CA ARG A 164 -13.20 13.84 -3.70
C ARG A 164 -14.18 13.16 -4.64
N LYS A 165 -13.70 12.59 -5.74
CA LYS A 165 -14.54 11.83 -6.69
C LYS A 165 -15.00 10.50 -6.13
N THR A 166 -14.14 9.86 -5.33
CA THR A 166 -14.41 8.52 -4.77
C THR A 166 -15.25 8.57 -3.49
N VAL A 167 -15.01 9.57 -2.63
CA VAL A 167 -15.67 9.74 -1.34
C VAL A 167 -16.44 11.05 -1.33
N ALA A 168 -17.73 10.97 -1.58
CA ALA A 168 -18.59 12.15 -1.65
C ALA A 168 -18.61 12.93 -0.31
N GLY A 169 -18.45 14.25 -0.40
CA GLY A 169 -18.56 15.16 0.75
C GLY A 169 -17.37 15.10 1.71
N CYS A 170 -16.25 14.50 1.34
CA CYS A 170 -15.05 14.54 2.17
C CYS A 170 -14.39 15.92 2.14
N ASP A 171 -13.76 16.29 3.27
CA ASP A 171 -12.94 17.49 3.40
C ASP A 171 -11.46 17.06 3.26
N VAL A 172 -10.89 17.31 2.08
CA VAL A 172 -9.48 17.01 1.79
C VAL A 172 -8.83 18.19 1.07
N SER A 173 -7.64 18.57 1.53
CA SER A 173 -6.87 19.68 0.99
C SER A 173 -5.36 19.38 1.03
N PHE A 174 -4.56 20.27 0.47
CA PHE A 174 -3.10 20.20 0.52
C PHE A 174 -2.48 21.58 0.66
N CYS A 175 -1.26 21.63 1.23
CA CYS A 175 -0.43 22.83 1.33
C CYS A 175 1.05 22.44 1.20
N LEU A 176 1.91 23.44 1.09
CA LEU A 176 3.35 23.22 1.26
C LEU A 176 3.68 22.93 2.73
N ILE A 177 4.70 22.10 2.98
CA ILE A 177 5.17 21.80 4.33
C ILE A 177 5.54 23.10 5.06
N ASP A 178 6.18 24.05 4.36
CA ASP A 178 6.61 25.34 4.92
C ASP A 178 5.43 26.27 5.26
N GLU A 179 4.25 25.99 4.72
CA GLU A 179 3.01 26.75 5.00
C GLU A 179 2.18 26.12 6.13
N LEU A 180 2.60 24.95 6.61
CA LEU A 180 1.92 24.28 7.72
C LEU A 180 2.05 25.13 8.98
N SER A 181 0.93 25.67 9.42
CA SER A 181 0.84 26.51 10.61
C SER A 181 -0.28 26.00 11.53
N GLY A 182 -0.13 26.20 12.82
CA GLY A 182 -1.08 25.80 13.84
C GLY A 182 -0.50 24.81 14.84
N ASP A 183 -1.18 24.65 15.95
CA ASP A 183 -0.83 23.65 16.97
C ASP A 183 -1.18 22.27 16.42
N ILE A 184 -0.24 21.35 16.52
CA ILE A 184 -0.42 19.92 16.22
C ILE A 184 -0.47 19.23 17.57
N ASP A 185 -1.65 18.78 17.96
CA ASP A 185 -1.88 18.01 19.20
C ASP A 185 -1.43 16.56 19.06
#